data_9f1cb518f4d494d26bdb2a6f8633a6d2
#
_entry.id   9f1cb518f4d494d26bdb2a6f8633a6d2
#
_cell.length_a   1.000
_cell.length_b   1.000
_cell.length_c   1.000
_cell.angle_alpha   90.00
_cell.angle_beta   90.00
_cell.angle_gamma   90.00
#
_symmetry.space_group_name_H-M   'P 1'
#
loop_
_entity.id
_entity.type
_entity.pdbx_description
1 polymer ?
#
loop_
_entity_poly.entity_id
_entity_poly.type
_entity_poly.pdbx_seq_one_letter_code
_entity_poly.pdbx_strand_id
1 'polypeptide(L)'
;MTSPDYSSLDPCVHCGFCLPACPTYLATGDEADSPRGRIVLMRALERGEIAADDEGLVQHLDACLGCLGCEPVCPSGVGYGRGIQVAREQLFASRRLPPLAAAVLGVFSRAWLWRPLFTVSRWLRATGLPARLAGGGRVGFGMGMLAASGRARGTTPRETRAAGAAGAAAQAARTAAGAAGAAGAAQPAESALRSAAATATVALFRGCVMDTLFAHVHDATRRTLEANGYRVVVPEGQVCCGALHEHAGDRAAAEALARINLAALAEASDYVVVNSAGCGALLKGYGHLLESEAAGALAAKVRDVTELLAERGPRPGGALSLDVAYDAPCHLQHAQKVHAAPLAVLAAIPALRIRILTSSDKCCGSAGIYSVVRPAMARAVLDLKIESFAEADPVPQVVATGNPGCLMQIGAGIRAAGLRIRVVHPVELLDESYRVGGVYGGKAGRRKGGKAGRREGGQGVGCER
;
A
#
# COMPACT_ATOMS: atom_id res chain seq x y z
N MET A 1 31.89 14.38 -8.50
CA MET A 1 30.94 13.25 -8.42
C MET A 1 31.68 12.12 -7.73
N THR A 2 31.22 11.68 -6.56
CA THR A 2 31.77 10.48 -5.89
C THR A 2 31.53 9.27 -6.78
N SER A 3 32.52 8.36 -6.86
CA SER A 3 32.34 7.11 -7.59
C SER A 3 31.11 6.34 -7.05
N PRO A 4 30.33 5.68 -7.92
CA PRO A 4 29.19 4.88 -7.49
C PRO A 4 29.64 3.79 -6.52
N ASP A 5 28.93 3.69 -5.38
CA ASP A 5 29.27 2.73 -4.32
C ASP A 5 28.41 1.46 -4.42
N TYR A 6 29.00 0.37 -4.85
CA TYR A 6 28.40 -0.96 -4.93
C TYR A 6 28.87 -1.89 -3.81
N SER A 7 29.53 -1.40 -2.77
CA SER A 7 30.06 -2.21 -1.67
C SER A 7 29.00 -3.07 -0.98
N SER A 8 27.74 -2.65 -0.99
CA SER A 8 26.61 -3.42 -0.48
C SER A 8 26.40 -4.78 -1.16
N LEU A 9 27.01 -4.99 -2.34
CA LEU A 9 26.94 -6.23 -3.11
C LEU A 9 28.12 -7.19 -2.83
N ASP A 10 29.18 -6.73 -2.13
CA ASP A 10 30.39 -7.53 -1.85
C ASP A 10 30.11 -8.88 -1.17
N PRO A 11 29.14 -9.01 -0.27
CA PRO A 11 28.86 -10.28 0.38
C PRO A 11 28.29 -11.37 -0.54
N CYS A 12 28.01 -11.07 -1.83
CA CYS A 12 27.37 -12.03 -2.73
C CYS A 12 28.32 -13.19 -3.11
N VAL A 13 27.96 -14.41 -2.73
CA VAL A 13 28.67 -15.66 -3.08
C VAL A 13 27.96 -16.46 -4.18
N HIS A 14 27.02 -15.87 -4.89
CA HIS A 14 26.24 -16.46 -6.00
C HIS A 14 25.55 -17.81 -5.68
N CYS A 15 25.18 -18.07 -4.43
CA CYS A 15 24.59 -19.35 -3.95
C CYS A 15 23.21 -19.68 -4.54
N GLY A 16 22.45 -18.69 -5.02
CA GLY A 16 21.15 -18.89 -5.66
C GLY A 16 19.92 -18.90 -4.74
N PHE A 17 20.06 -18.73 -3.42
CA PHE A 17 18.89 -18.68 -2.50
C PHE A 17 17.89 -17.55 -2.83
N CYS A 18 18.32 -16.50 -3.54
CA CYS A 18 17.47 -15.40 -3.98
C CYS A 18 16.58 -15.74 -5.19
N LEU A 19 16.84 -16.83 -5.93
CA LEU A 19 16.13 -17.17 -7.16
C LEU A 19 14.63 -17.44 -6.92
N PRO A 20 14.22 -18.34 -6.00
CA PRO A 20 12.82 -18.63 -5.75
C PRO A 20 12.05 -17.47 -5.12
N ALA A 21 12.76 -16.45 -4.60
CA ALA A 21 12.14 -15.24 -4.05
C ALA A 21 11.93 -14.15 -5.11
N CYS A 22 12.53 -14.28 -6.29
CA CYS A 22 12.48 -13.25 -7.33
C CYS A 22 11.31 -13.46 -8.30
N PRO A 23 10.28 -12.57 -8.28
CA PRO A 23 9.12 -12.75 -9.15
C PRO A 23 9.43 -12.59 -10.64
N THR A 24 10.45 -11.79 -11.03
CA THR A 24 10.84 -11.67 -12.44
C THR A 24 11.57 -12.92 -12.93
N TYR A 25 12.41 -13.52 -12.12
CA TYR A 25 13.03 -14.81 -12.43
C TYR A 25 11.99 -15.93 -12.55
N LEU A 26 11.03 -15.99 -11.61
CA LEU A 26 9.95 -16.98 -11.67
C LEU A 26 9.06 -16.84 -12.92
N ALA A 27 8.91 -15.61 -13.42
CA ALA A 27 8.11 -15.34 -14.61
C ALA A 27 8.85 -15.63 -15.93
N THR A 28 10.19 -15.50 -15.98
CA THR A 28 10.98 -15.62 -17.22
C THR A 28 11.85 -16.86 -17.29
N GLY A 29 12.31 -17.38 -16.15
CA GLY A 29 13.37 -18.38 -16.09
C GLY A 29 14.76 -17.86 -16.52
N ASP A 30 14.88 -16.58 -16.86
CA ASP A 30 16.12 -15.97 -17.30
C ASP A 30 17.01 -15.59 -16.11
N GLU A 31 18.23 -16.10 -16.11
CA GLU A 31 19.21 -15.81 -15.06
C GLU A 31 19.56 -14.32 -14.97
N ALA A 32 19.62 -13.60 -16.10
CA ALA A 32 19.87 -12.15 -16.12
C ALA A 32 18.74 -11.36 -15.45
N ASP A 33 17.53 -11.93 -15.33
CA ASP A 33 16.41 -11.36 -14.60
C ASP A 33 16.37 -11.78 -13.13
N SER A 34 17.34 -12.56 -12.67
CA SER A 34 17.52 -12.96 -11.27
C SER A 34 18.29 -11.90 -10.46
N PRO A 35 18.19 -11.91 -9.11
CA PRO A 35 18.98 -10.99 -8.29
C PRO A 35 20.49 -11.21 -8.45
N ARG A 36 20.97 -12.46 -8.45
CA ARG A 36 22.40 -12.76 -8.60
C ARG A 36 22.89 -12.42 -10.01
N GLY A 37 22.11 -12.70 -11.06
CA GLY A 37 22.45 -12.30 -12.42
C GLY A 37 22.55 -10.78 -12.58
N ARG A 38 21.61 -10.04 -11.99
CA ARG A 38 21.68 -8.56 -11.95
C ARG A 38 22.89 -8.06 -11.15
N ILE A 39 23.33 -8.76 -10.10
CA ILE A 39 24.57 -8.40 -9.39
C ILE A 39 25.76 -8.53 -10.33
N VAL A 40 25.86 -9.55 -11.18
CA VAL A 40 26.91 -9.68 -12.19
C VAL A 40 26.87 -8.50 -13.16
N LEU A 41 25.68 -8.12 -13.64
CA LEU A 41 25.52 -6.96 -14.53
C LEU A 41 25.93 -5.64 -13.86
N MET A 42 25.53 -5.43 -12.59
CA MET A 42 25.92 -4.24 -11.82
C MET A 42 27.44 -4.19 -11.58
N ARG A 43 28.09 -5.33 -11.36
CA ARG A 43 29.56 -5.41 -11.25
C ARG A 43 30.28 -5.13 -12.57
N ALA A 44 29.73 -5.58 -13.69
CA ALA A 44 30.26 -5.26 -15.00
C ALA A 44 30.12 -3.76 -15.31
N LEU A 45 29.00 -3.14 -14.92
CA LEU A 45 28.80 -1.69 -15.00
C LEU A 45 29.79 -0.92 -14.12
N GLU A 46 30.00 -1.34 -12.88
CA GLU A 46 30.96 -0.74 -11.94
C GLU A 46 32.38 -0.75 -12.49
N ARG A 47 32.80 -1.86 -13.12
CA ARG A 47 34.13 -2.02 -13.72
C ARG A 47 34.29 -1.36 -15.09
N GLY A 48 33.20 -0.78 -15.62
CA GLY A 48 33.20 -0.18 -16.95
C GLY A 48 33.30 -1.19 -18.11
N GLU A 49 33.02 -2.47 -17.85
CA GLU A 49 32.98 -3.55 -18.85
C GLU A 49 31.75 -3.45 -19.75
N ILE A 50 30.65 -2.87 -19.25
CA ILE A 50 29.42 -2.60 -19.97
C ILE A 50 29.04 -1.13 -19.77
N ALA A 51 28.63 -0.46 -20.85
CA ALA A 51 28.18 0.94 -20.77
C ALA A 51 26.79 1.04 -20.11
N ALA A 52 26.52 2.16 -19.42
CA ALA A 52 25.25 2.36 -18.71
C ALA A 52 24.03 2.54 -19.64
N ASP A 53 24.25 2.77 -20.93
CA ASP A 53 23.23 2.86 -21.98
C ASP A 53 23.13 1.58 -22.83
N ASP A 54 23.87 0.51 -22.48
CA ASP A 54 23.76 -0.78 -23.16
C ASP A 54 22.35 -1.35 -23.05
N GLU A 55 21.76 -1.75 -24.17
CA GLU A 55 20.36 -2.19 -24.24
C GLU A 55 20.08 -3.44 -23.38
N GLY A 56 21.01 -4.41 -23.36
CA GLY A 56 20.87 -5.63 -22.57
C GLY A 56 20.92 -5.35 -21.08
N LEU A 57 21.92 -4.54 -20.66
CA LEU A 57 22.03 -4.08 -19.27
C LEU A 57 20.75 -3.38 -18.82
N VAL A 58 20.31 -2.39 -19.61
CA VAL A 58 19.09 -1.60 -19.34
C VAL A 58 17.85 -2.50 -19.26
N GLN A 59 17.73 -3.46 -20.20
CA GLN A 59 16.60 -4.37 -20.22
C GLN A 59 16.46 -5.13 -18.90
N HIS A 60 17.53 -5.73 -18.40
CA HIS A 60 17.50 -6.60 -17.23
C HIS A 60 17.47 -5.80 -15.90
N LEU A 61 18.20 -4.70 -15.80
CA LEU A 61 18.14 -3.86 -14.58
C LEU A 61 16.79 -3.14 -14.42
N ASP A 62 16.20 -2.66 -15.52
CA ASP A 62 14.84 -2.07 -15.51
C ASP A 62 13.74 -3.13 -15.29
N ALA A 63 14.00 -4.40 -15.62
CA ALA A 63 13.06 -5.48 -15.35
C ALA A 63 12.93 -5.79 -13.85
N CYS A 64 13.86 -5.34 -13.01
CA CYS A 64 13.74 -5.48 -11.56
C CYS A 64 12.56 -4.65 -11.01
N LEU A 65 11.72 -5.28 -10.17
CA LEU A 65 10.58 -4.62 -9.52
C LEU A 65 10.98 -3.78 -8.30
N GLY A 66 12.21 -3.87 -7.81
CA GLY A 66 12.64 -3.23 -6.57
C GLY A 66 11.88 -3.71 -5.33
N CYS A 67 11.37 -4.94 -5.36
CA CYS A 67 10.50 -5.48 -4.30
C CYS A 67 11.27 -5.92 -3.05
N LEU A 68 12.59 -6.07 -3.13
CA LEU A 68 13.51 -6.47 -2.06
C LEU A 68 13.26 -7.87 -1.46
N GLY A 69 12.42 -8.69 -2.09
CA GLY A 69 12.16 -10.06 -1.63
C GLY A 69 13.39 -10.97 -1.62
N CYS A 70 14.45 -10.61 -2.34
CA CYS A 70 15.72 -11.32 -2.37
C CYS A 70 16.62 -11.07 -1.14
N GLU A 71 16.43 -9.96 -0.41
CA GLU A 71 17.27 -9.63 0.75
C GLU A 71 17.01 -10.52 1.97
N PRO A 72 15.76 -10.73 2.44
CA PRO A 72 15.52 -11.53 3.63
C PRO A 72 15.88 -13.01 3.48
N VAL A 73 15.98 -13.51 2.25
CA VAL A 73 16.37 -14.91 1.99
C VAL A 73 17.88 -15.07 1.73
N CYS A 74 18.63 -13.96 1.73
CA CYS A 74 20.07 -13.99 1.48
C CYS A 74 20.85 -14.33 2.75
N PRO A 75 21.52 -15.50 2.84
CA PRO A 75 22.28 -15.87 4.00
C PRO A 75 23.54 -15.02 4.22
N SER A 76 24.04 -14.41 3.13
CA SER A 76 25.23 -13.54 3.16
C SER A 76 24.91 -12.07 3.46
N GLY A 77 23.63 -11.69 3.59
CA GLY A 77 23.23 -10.33 3.95
C GLY A 77 23.53 -9.27 2.88
N VAL A 78 23.41 -9.63 1.59
CA VAL A 78 23.61 -8.71 0.49
C VAL A 78 22.59 -7.57 0.53
N GLY A 79 23.05 -6.32 0.50
CA GLY A 79 22.21 -5.11 0.39
C GLY A 79 21.83 -4.84 -1.07
N TYR A 80 21.06 -5.72 -1.68
CA TYR A 80 20.68 -5.67 -3.08
C TYR A 80 19.93 -4.37 -3.44
N GLY A 81 19.05 -3.89 -2.58
CA GLY A 81 18.27 -2.67 -2.79
C GLY A 81 19.14 -1.45 -2.99
N ARG A 82 20.23 -1.33 -2.25
CA ARG A 82 21.20 -0.24 -2.42
C ARG A 82 21.92 -0.34 -3.77
N GLY A 83 22.41 -1.53 -4.13
CA GLY A 83 23.11 -1.73 -5.40
C GLY A 83 22.21 -1.43 -6.60
N ILE A 84 20.97 -1.92 -6.63
CA ILE A 84 20.05 -1.64 -7.75
C ILE A 84 19.64 -0.17 -7.82
N GLN A 85 19.58 0.54 -6.69
CA GLN A 85 19.33 1.98 -6.67
C GLN A 85 20.47 2.75 -7.33
N VAL A 86 21.72 2.48 -6.93
CA VAL A 86 22.93 3.09 -7.54
C VAL A 86 22.99 2.82 -9.05
N ALA A 87 22.70 1.59 -9.47
CA ALA A 87 22.67 1.25 -10.90
C ALA A 87 21.61 2.06 -11.64
N ARG A 88 20.40 2.18 -11.10
CA ARG A 88 19.32 2.97 -11.71
C ARG A 88 19.65 4.46 -11.82
N GLU A 89 20.31 5.04 -10.83
CA GLU A 89 20.78 6.43 -10.89
C GLU A 89 21.76 6.63 -12.04
N GLN A 90 22.70 5.68 -12.27
CA GLN A 90 23.62 5.72 -13.41
C GLN A 90 22.88 5.57 -14.75
N LEU A 91 21.95 4.61 -14.84
CA LEU A 91 21.14 4.42 -16.05
C LEU A 91 20.28 5.65 -16.36
N PHE A 92 19.74 6.30 -15.34
CA PHE A 92 18.94 7.52 -15.49
C PHE A 92 19.79 8.68 -16.02
N ALA A 93 21.02 8.81 -15.54
CA ALA A 93 21.94 9.87 -15.95
C ALA A 93 22.48 9.67 -17.40
N SER A 94 22.60 8.42 -17.86
CA SER A 94 23.21 8.07 -19.15
C SER A 94 22.24 8.08 -20.33
N ARG A 95 20.93 7.99 -20.11
CA ARG A 95 19.94 7.81 -21.16
C ARG A 95 18.71 8.68 -21.00
N ARG A 96 17.96 8.87 -22.09
CA ARG A 96 16.63 9.48 -22.03
C ARG A 96 15.60 8.43 -21.62
N LEU A 97 14.75 8.81 -20.68
CA LEU A 97 13.60 7.97 -20.32
C LEU A 97 12.65 7.80 -21.51
N PRO A 98 11.97 6.64 -21.60
CA PRO A 98 10.84 6.49 -22.52
C PRO A 98 9.82 7.64 -22.33
N PRO A 99 9.26 8.22 -23.43
CA PRO A 99 8.40 9.39 -23.33
C PRO A 99 7.23 9.23 -22.36
N LEU A 100 6.64 8.04 -22.30
CA LEU A 100 5.56 7.72 -21.37
C LEU A 100 6.01 7.77 -19.90
N ALA A 101 7.19 7.22 -19.61
CA ALA A 101 7.77 7.26 -18.25
C ALA A 101 8.06 8.72 -17.84
N ALA A 102 8.69 9.49 -18.71
CA ALA A 102 8.98 10.91 -18.48
C ALA A 102 7.70 11.72 -18.24
N ALA A 103 6.65 11.49 -19.04
CA ALA A 103 5.36 12.15 -18.89
C ALA A 103 4.71 11.82 -17.53
N VAL A 104 4.69 10.54 -17.13
CA VAL A 104 4.13 10.10 -15.85
C VAL A 104 4.89 10.72 -14.69
N LEU A 105 6.23 10.64 -14.67
CA LEU A 105 7.04 11.24 -13.63
C LEU A 105 6.84 12.76 -13.57
N GLY A 106 6.79 13.44 -14.74
CA GLY A 106 6.52 14.87 -14.83
C GLY A 106 5.16 15.29 -14.24
N VAL A 107 4.14 14.43 -14.37
CA VAL A 107 2.84 14.64 -13.70
C VAL A 107 3.00 14.54 -12.19
N PHE A 108 3.65 13.49 -11.67
CA PHE A 108 3.77 13.27 -10.22
C PHE A 108 4.69 14.28 -9.52
N SER A 109 5.62 14.91 -10.24
CA SER A 109 6.44 16.00 -9.72
C SER A 109 5.62 17.26 -9.38
N ARG A 110 4.43 17.43 -9.95
CA ARG A 110 3.65 18.67 -9.87
C ARG A 110 2.24 18.43 -9.37
N ALA A 111 1.97 18.87 -8.14
CA ALA A 111 0.66 18.67 -7.50
C ALA A 111 -0.50 19.31 -8.31
N TRP A 112 -0.27 20.43 -8.99
CA TRP A 112 -1.25 21.10 -9.82
C TRP A 112 -1.64 20.31 -11.09
N LEU A 113 -0.83 19.32 -11.52
CA LEU A 113 -1.15 18.40 -12.62
C LEU A 113 -1.91 17.17 -12.15
N TRP A 114 -1.39 16.44 -11.14
CA TRP A 114 -2.03 15.18 -10.76
C TRP A 114 -3.34 15.37 -9.98
N ARG A 115 -3.53 16.48 -9.23
CA ARG A 115 -4.79 16.73 -8.50
C ARG A 115 -6.00 16.82 -9.42
N PRO A 116 -6.03 17.67 -10.47
CA PRO A 116 -7.16 17.71 -11.40
C PRO A 116 -7.31 16.41 -12.20
N LEU A 117 -6.19 15.81 -12.66
CA LEU A 117 -6.21 14.55 -13.40
C LEU A 117 -6.92 13.43 -12.61
N PHE A 118 -6.55 13.25 -11.36
CA PHE A 118 -7.19 12.23 -10.52
C PHE A 118 -8.60 12.62 -10.07
N THR A 119 -8.93 13.89 -10.01
CA THR A 119 -10.31 14.33 -9.77
C THR A 119 -11.22 13.93 -10.92
N VAL A 120 -10.78 14.16 -12.16
CA VAL A 120 -11.49 13.71 -13.37
C VAL A 120 -11.56 12.17 -13.38
N SER A 121 -10.49 11.48 -13.05
CA SER A 121 -10.47 10.01 -12.95
C SER A 121 -11.48 9.48 -11.92
N ARG A 122 -11.68 10.18 -10.79
CA ARG A 122 -12.72 9.84 -9.81
C ARG A 122 -14.13 10.01 -10.37
N TRP A 123 -14.38 11.07 -11.11
CA TRP A 123 -15.67 11.27 -11.76
C TRP A 123 -15.93 10.21 -12.83
N LEU A 124 -14.95 9.92 -13.66
CA LEU A 124 -15.05 8.83 -14.64
C LEU A 124 -15.35 7.49 -13.94
N ARG A 125 -14.66 7.19 -12.84
CA ARG A 125 -14.94 5.98 -12.04
C ARG A 125 -16.36 5.97 -11.49
N ALA A 126 -16.88 7.11 -11.04
CA ALA A 126 -18.24 7.22 -10.49
C ALA A 126 -19.34 6.89 -11.52
N THR A 127 -19.07 7.04 -12.82
CA THR A 127 -20.01 6.62 -13.88
C THR A 127 -20.18 5.11 -14.01
N GLY A 128 -19.27 4.32 -13.40
CA GLY A 128 -19.22 2.87 -13.55
C GLY A 128 -18.64 2.38 -14.88
N LEU A 129 -18.34 3.30 -15.81
CA LEU A 129 -17.77 2.98 -17.13
C LEU A 129 -16.43 2.21 -17.03
N PRO A 130 -15.47 2.59 -16.15
CA PRO A 130 -14.23 1.83 -16.00
C PRO A 130 -14.46 0.37 -15.61
N ALA A 131 -15.45 0.07 -14.78
CA ALA A 131 -15.78 -1.29 -14.38
C ALA A 131 -16.37 -2.13 -15.54
N ARG A 132 -17.07 -1.48 -16.48
CA ARG A 132 -17.64 -2.14 -17.68
C ARG A 132 -16.59 -2.36 -18.76
N LEU A 133 -15.63 -1.47 -18.89
CA LEU A 133 -14.52 -1.55 -19.84
C LEU A 133 -13.31 -2.32 -19.32
N ALA A 134 -13.35 -2.75 -18.05
CA ALA A 134 -12.29 -3.56 -17.46
C ALA A 134 -12.19 -4.91 -18.16
N GLY A 135 -10.97 -5.33 -18.51
CA GLY A 135 -10.73 -6.58 -19.22
C GLY A 135 -9.27 -6.76 -19.58
N GLY A 136 -9.00 -7.65 -20.55
CA GLY A 136 -7.67 -7.87 -21.09
C GLY A 136 -7.15 -6.70 -21.93
N GLY A 137 -5.87 -6.72 -22.26
CA GLY A 137 -5.21 -5.67 -23.02
C GLY A 137 -4.91 -4.42 -22.18
N ARG A 138 -4.10 -3.50 -22.72
CA ARG A 138 -3.58 -2.33 -21.98
C ARG A 138 -4.69 -1.39 -21.47
N VAL A 139 -5.66 -1.06 -22.33
CA VAL A 139 -6.73 -0.13 -21.98
C VAL A 139 -7.70 -0.76 -20.98
N GLY A 140 -8.15 -1.98 -21.24
CA GLY A 140 -9.07 -2.71 -20.36
C GLY A 140 -8.48 -2.93 -18.98
N PHE A 141 -7.19 -3.26 -18.90
CA PHE A 141 -6.48 -3.42 -17.63
C PHE A 141 -6.36 -2.10 -16.86
N GLY A 142 -6.01 -0.99 -17.55
CA GLY A 142 -5.99 0.35 -16.96
C GLY A 142 -7.35 0.79 -16.42
N MET A 143 -8.44 0.49 -17.13
CA MET A 143 -9.82 0.70 -16.66
C MET A 143 -10.12 -0.17 -15.44
N GLY A 144 -9.63 -1.41 -15.40
CA GLY A 144 -9.71 -2.30 -14.25
C GLY A 144 -9.00 -1.73 -13.02
N MET A 145 -7.80 -1.17 -13.18
CA MET A 145 -7.04 -0.49 -12.12
C MET A 145 -7.81 0.71 -11.57
N LEU A 146 -8.37 1.56 -12.47
CA LEU A 146 -9.18 2.70 -12.06
C LEU A 146 -10.45 2.25 -11.32
N ALA A 147 -11.12 1.22 -11.80
CA ALA A 147 -12.29 0.67 -11.12
C ALA A 147 -11.96 0.12 -9.72
N ALA A 148 -10.80 -0.53 -9.57
CA ALA A 148 -10.32 -1.08 -8.31
C ALA A 148 -9.93 0.00 -7.28
N SER A 149 -9.62 1.22 -7.71
CA SER A 149 -9.31 2.33 -6.80
C SER A 149 -10.53 2.87 -6.03
N GLY A 150 -11.74 2.38 -6.34
CA GLY A 150 -12.97 2.76 -5.64
C GLY A 150 -13.15 1.98 -4.35
N ARG A 151 -13.95 2.55 -3.42
CA ARG A 151 -14.38 1.80 -2.26
C ARG A 151 -15.07 0.51 -2.71
N ALA A 152 -14.54 -0.62 -2.27
CA ALA A 152 -15.18 -1.90 -2.54
C ALA A 152 -16.57 -1.91 -1.89
N ARG A 153 -17.61 -2.18 -2.68
CA ARG A 153 -18.97 -2.31 -2.14
C ARG A 153 -18.98 -3.53 -1.23
N GLY A 154 -19.27 -3.31 0.05
CA GLY A 154 -19.50 -4.41 0.99
C GLY A 154 -20.67 -5.26 0.51
N THR A 155 -20.60 -6.56 0.74
CA THR A 155 -21.79 -7.42 0.73
C THR A 155 -22.83 -6.78 1.68
N THR A 156 -24.05 -6.63 1.21
CA THR A 156 -25.09 -5.99 2.02
C THR A 156 -25.33 -6.82 3.30
N PRO A 157 -25.75 -6.21 4.44
CA PRO A 157 -26.01 -6.93 5.69
C PRO A 157 -26.98 -8.11 5.56
N ARG A 158 -27.69 -8.19 4.45
CA ARG A 158 -28.65 -9.26 4.14
C ARG A 158 -27.96 -10.56 3.68
N GLU A 159 -26.82 -10.45 2.97
CA GLU A 159 -26.04 -11.64 2.52
C GLU A 159 -25.16 -12.20 3.64
N THR A 160 -24.67 -11.34 4.55
CA THR A 160 -23.90 -11.77 5.73
C THR A 160 -24.78 -12.44 6.80
N ARG A 161 -26.09 -12.12 6.89
CA ARG A 161 -27.00 -12.78 7.82
C ARG A 161 -27.31 -14.23 7.43
N ALA A 162 -27.40 -14.54 6.13
CA ALA A 162 -27.63 -15.91 5.66
C ALA A 162 -26.40 -16.82 5.88
N ALA A 163 -25.19 -16.29 5.65
CA ALA A 163 -23.94 -17.02 5.88
C ALA A 163 -23.61 -17.16 7.39
N GLY A 164 -23.95 -16.17 8.21
CA GLY A 164 -23.72 -16.18 9.67
C GLY A 164 -24.56 -17.21 10.41
N ALA A 165 -25.80 -17.46 9.96
CA ALA A 165 -26.68 -18.45 10.60
C ALA A 165 -26.20 -19.89 10.39
N ALA A 166 -25.61 -20.20 9.23
CA ALA A 166 -25.04 -21.51 8.95
C ALA A 166 -23.69 -21.74 9.68
N GLY A 167 -22.87 -20.68 9.84
CA GLY A 167 -21.59 -20.75 10.56
C GLY A 167 -21.74 -20.89 12.07
N ALA A 168 -22.72 -20.22 12.67
CA ALA A 168 -22.98 -20.28 14.11
C ALA A 168 -23.46 -21.67 14.56
N ALA A 169 -24.25 -22.35 13.75
CA ALA A 169 -24.69 -23.71 14.03
C ALA A 169 -23.55 -24.74 13.98
N ALA A 170 -22.60 -24.57 13.05
CA ALA A 170 -21.40 -25.43 12.94
C ALA A 170 -20.37 -25.19 14.05
N GLN A 171 -20.28 -23.97 14.58
CA GLN A 171 -19.39 -23.60 15.70
C GLN A 171 -19.92 -24.09 17.05
N ALA A 172 -21.24 -24.02 17.27
CA ALA A 172 -21.88 -24.55 18.48
C ALA A 172 -21.72 -26.08 18.61
N ALA A 173 -21.71 -26.80 17.50
CA ALA A 173 -21.46 -28.23 17.46
C ALA A 173 -20.01 -28.64 17.77
N ARG A 174 -19.03 -27.77 17.48
CA ARG A 174 -17.58 -28.02 17.75
C ARG A 174 -17.15 -27.63 19.16
N THR A 175 -17.77 -26.61 19.79
CA THR A 175 -17.50 -26.21 21.18
C THR A 175 -18.06 -27.18 22.21
N ALA A 176 -19.10 -27.95 21.86
CA ALA A 176 -19.61 -29.00 22.74
C ALA A 176 -18.72 -30.25 22.86
N ALA A 177 -17.76 -30.44 21.90
CA ALA A 177 -16.87 -31.59 21.89
C ALA A 177 -15.46 -31.31 22.50
N GLY A 178 -15.17 -30.04 22.90
CA GLY A 178 -13.84 -29.62 23.36
C GLY A 178 -13.73 -29.14 24.81
N ALA A 179 -14.83 -29.20 25.61
CA ALA A 179 -14.82 -28.67 26.95
C ALA A 179 -14.54 -29.75 28.02
N ALA A 180 -13.32 -30.31 27.97
CA ALA A 180 -12.78 -31.05 29.11
C ALA A 180 -11.27 -30.80 29.19
N GLY A 181 -10.87 -29.85 30.04
CA GLY A 181 -9.47 -29.68 30.44
C GLY A 181 -8.90 -28.28 30.23
N ALA A 182 -8.96 -27.46 31.24
CA ALA A 182 -7.93 -26.61 31.84
C ALA A 182 -8.57 -25.36 32.49
N ALA A 183 -8.81 -25.45 33.77
CA ALA A 183 -9.03 -24.29 34.64
C ALA A 183 -7.66 -23.79 35.11
N GLY A 184 -7.45 -22.49 35.09
CA GLY A 184 -6.24 -21.89 35.68
C GLY A 184 -6.10 -20.40 35.32
N ALA A 185 -6.77 -19.58 36.09
CA ALA A 185 -6.46 -18.22 36.58
C ALA A 185 -5.47 -17.31 35.81
N ALA A 186 -5.91 -16.14 35.43
CA ALA A 186 -5.47 -14.82 35.90
C ALA A 186 -6.00 -13.68 35.03
N GLN A 187 -6.88 -12.90 35.54
CA GLN A 187 -7.11 -11.48 35.25
C GLN A 187 -7.59 -10.86 36.56
N PRO A 188 -7.35 -9.61 36.94
CA PRO A 188 -7.33 -8.39 36.14
C PRO A 188 -6.32 -7.35 36.69
N ALA A 189 -5.47 -6.78 35.89
CA ALA A 189 -4.71 -5.58 36.24
C ALA A 189 -4.50 -4.56 35.10
N GLU A 190 -5.11 -4.75 33.94
CA GLU A 190 -4.80 -3.92 32.75
C GLU A 190 -5.72 -2.74 32.49
N SER A 191 -6.83 -2.58 33.24
CA SER A 191 -7.77 -1.49 32.97
C SER A 191 -7.39 -0.14 33.61
N ALA A 192 -6.47 -0.12 34.56
CA ALA A 192 -6.11 1.07 35.33
C ALA A 192 -4.95 1.89 34.71
N LEU A 193 -4.16 1.33 33.82
CA LEU A 193 -3.02 2.05 33.19
C LEU A 193 -3.38 2.86 31.93
N ARG A 194 -4.63 2.79 31.46
CA ARG A 194 -5.09 3.52 30.25
C ARG A 194 -5.51 4.97 30.49
N SER A 195 -5.46 5.48 31.72
CA SER A 195 -6.15 6.73 32.10
C SER A 195 -5.28 7.99 32.11
N ALA A 196 -3.97 7.95 31.84
CA ALA A 196 -3.12 9.15 32.01
C ALA A 196 -1.99 9.30 30.98
N ALA A 197 -1.94 8.54 29.89
CA ALA A 197 -0.97 8.83 28.83
C ALA A 197 -1.50 9.99 27.96
N ALA A 198 -0.74 11.06 27.81
CA ALA A 198 -1.04 12.16 26.90
C ALA A 198 -1.43 11.58 25.52
N THR A 199 -2.53 12.08 24.93
CA THR A 199 -3.02 11.61 23.64
C THR A 199 -1.97 11.92 22.57
N ALA A 200 -1.29 10.89 22.07
CA ALA A 200 -0.26 11.06 21.07
C ALA A 200 -0.85 11.67 19.78
N THR A 201 -0.14 12.66 19.25
CA THR A 201 -0.51 13.35 18.03
C THR A 201 0.13 12.66 16.83
N VAL A 202 -0.67 12.37 15.83
CA VAL A 202 -0.26 11.65 14.62
C VAL A 202 -0.52 12.51 13.40
N ALA A 203 0.53 12.86 12.65
CA ALA A 203 0.41 13.52 11.36
C ALA A 203 0.09 12.49 10.27
N LEU A 204 -1.04 12.62 9.59
CA LEU A 204 -1.41 11.75 8.48
C LEU A 204 -0.71 12.20 7.20
N PHE A 205 0.12 11.35 6.63
CA PHE A 205 0.72 11.57 5.32
C PHE A 205 -0.30 11.24 4.22
N ARG A 206 -0.63 12.25 3.41
CA ARG A 206 -1.66 12.13 2.35
C ARG A 206 -1.13 11.51 1.06
N GLY A 207 0.10 11.84 0.66
CA GLY A 207 0.68 11.41 -0.60
C GLY A 207 -0.04 11.98 -1.82
N CYS A 208 0.00 11.24 -2.94
CA CYS A 208 -0.60 11.65 -4.21
C CYS A 208 -1.81 10.78 -4.60
N VAL A 209 -1.60 9.51 -4.92
CA VAL A 209 -2.66 8.56 -5.32
C VAL A 209 -3.62 8.29 -4.16
N MET A 210 -3.09 8.18 -2.94
CA MET A 210 -3.92 7.96 -1.74
C MET A 210 -4.84 9.15 -1.45
N ASP A 211 -4.33 10.39 -1.55
CA ASP A 211 -5.10 11.60 -1.30
C ASP A 211 -6.33 11.74 -2.22
N THR A 212 -6.21 11.23 -3.44
CA THR A 212 -7.23 11.42 -4.47
C THR A 212 -8.07 10.18 -4.73
N LEU A 213 -7.45 9.10 -5.19
CA LEU A 213 -8.19 7.89 -5.58
C LEU A 213 -8.63 7.05 -4.38
N PHE A 214 -7.87 7.09 -3.28
CA PHE A 214 -8.11 6.32 -2.07
C PHE A 214 -8.41 7.17 -0.83
N ALA A 215 -8.96 8.37 -1.00
CA ALA A 215 -9.33 9.25 0.11
C ALA A 215 -10.20 8.54 1.19
N HIS A 216 -10.99 7.55 0.79
CA HIS A 216 -11.79 6.72 1.71
C HIS A 216 -10.94 5.88 2.67
N VAL A 217 -9.72 5.49 2.26
CA VAL A 217 -8.75 4.79 3.13
C VAL A 217 -8.18 5.77 4.16
N HIS A 218 -7.90 7.03 3.77
CA HIS A 218 -7.51 8.07 4.73
C HIS A 218 -8.61 8.34 5.76
N ASP A 219 -9.87 8.39 5.31
CA ASP A 219 -11.00 8.54 6.23
C ASP A 219 -11.12 7.37 7.21
N ALA A 220 -10.91 6.13 6.74
CA ALA A 220 -10.87 4.95 7.59
C ALA A 220 -9.70 5.02 8.59
N THR A 221 -8.49 5.37 8.09
CA THR A 221 -7.28 5.54 8.91
C THR A 221 -7.52 6.55 10.04
N ARG A 222 -8.06 7.73 9.72
CA ARG A 222 -8.34 8.76 10.72
C ARG A 222 -9.34 8.25 11.78
N ARG A 223 -10.48 7.71 11.36
CA ARG A 223 -11.50 7.21 12.29
C ARG A 223 -10.99 6.09 13.21
N THR A 224 -10.24 5.14 12.65
CA THR A 224 -9.71 4.03 13.45
C THR A 224 -8.66 4.48 14.44
N LEU A 225 -7.75 5.39 14.04
CA LEU A 225 -6.76 5.96 14.95
C LEU A 225 -7.40 6.81 16.05
N GLU A 226 -8.35 7.69 15.71
CA GLU A 226 -9.10 8.50 16.69
C GLU A 226 -9.87 7.61 17.69
N ALA A 227 -10.52 6.54 17.20
CA ALA A 227 -11.19 5.58 18.06
C ALA A 227 -10.24 4.85 19.02
N ASN A 228 -8.98 4.68 18.63
CA ASN A 228 -7.93 4.08 19.46
C ASN A 228 -7.13 5.12 20.27
N GLY A 229 -7.64 6.35 20.42
CA GLY A 229 -7.09 7.36 21.32
C GLY A 229 -5.89 8.13 20.79
N TYR A 230 -5.72 8.22 19.46
CA TYR A 230 -4.78 9.14 18.83
C TYR A 230 -5.47 10.44 18.43
N ARG A 231 -4.74 11.54 18.46
CA ARG A 231 -5.15 12.81 17.86
C ARG A 231 -4.57 12.91 16.45
N VAL A 232 -5.41 12.83 15.42
CA VAL A 232 -4.95 12.86 14.04
C VAL A 232 -5.00 14.28 13.48
N VAL A 233 -3.86 14.76 12.98
CA VAL A 233 -3.72 16.01 12.25
C VAL A 233 -3.32 15.76 10.81
N VAL A 234 -3.65 16.68 9.92
CA VAL A 234 -3.33 16.59 8.49
C VAL A 234 -2.57 17.87 8.10
N PRO A 235 -1.24 17.88 8.21
CA PRO A 235 -0.45 19.04 7.81
C PRO A 235 -0.66 19.42 6.34
N GLU A 236 -0.70 20.71 6.06
CA GLU A 236 -0.79 21.22 4.68
C GLU A 236 0.57 21.23 3.99
N GLY A 237 0.61 21.49 2.68
CA GLY A 237 1.85 21.57 1.91
C GLY A 237 2.46 20.24 1.47
N GLN A 238 1.87 19.11 1.86
CA GLN A 238 2.33 17.79 1.46
C GLN A 238 2.19 17.55 -0.06
N VAL A 239 3.15 16.83 -0.61
CA VAL A 239 3.21 16.45 -2.04
C VAL A 239 3.43 14.94 -2.19
N CYS A 240 3.74 14.46 -3.40
CA CYS A 240 4.16 13.08 -3.62
C CYS A 240 5.37 12.73 -2.73
N CYS A 241 5.43 11.51 -2.20
CA CYS A 241 6.58 11.07 -1.39
C CYS A 241 7.90 11.02 -2.16
N GLY A 242 7.88 10.93 -3.50
CA GLY A 242 9.07 10.78 -4.33
C GLY A 242 9.40 9.34 -4.74
N ALA A 243 8.73 8.32 -4.20
CA ALA A 243 9.06 6.92 -4.46
C ALA A 243 9.04 6.51 -5.94
N LEU A 244 8.20 7.14 -6.76
CA LEU A 244 8.16 6.87 -8.20
C LEU A 244 9.44 7.34 -8.89
N HIS A 245 9.97 8.50 -8.49
CA HIS A 245 11.21 9.08 -8.99
C HIS A 245 12.43 8.27 -8.52
N GLU A 246 12.48 7.93 -7.25
CA GLU A 246 13.53 7.12 -6.66
C GLU A 246 13.63 5.75 -7.38
N HIS A 247 12.49 5.06 -7.57
CA HIS A 247 12.45 3.80 -8.31
C HIS A 247 12.86 3.92 -9.78
N ALA A 248 12.71 5.09 -10.39
CA ALA A 248 13.17 5.38 -11.76
C ALA A 248 14.65 5.80 -11.83
N GLY A 249 15.33 6.01 -10.70
CA GLY A 249 16.69 6.53 -10.63
C GLY A 249 16.78 8.07 -10.66
N ASP A 250 15.64 8.78 -10.68
CA ASP A 250 15.59 10.25 -10.63
C ASP A 250 15.73 10.74 -9.18
N ARG A 251 16.94 10.58 -8.64
CA ARG A 251 17.26 10.99 -7.26
C ARG A 251 16.98 12.46 -7.02
N ALA A 252 17.33 13.35 -7.97
CA ALA A 252 17.16 14.79 -7.80
C ALA A 252 15.70 15.20 -7.60
N ALA A 253 14.77 14.62 -8.39
CA ALA A 253 13.35 14.88 -8.20
C ALA A 253 12.79 14.23 -6.91
N ALA A 254 13.29 13.05 -6.55
CA ALA A 254 12.92 12.41 -5.27
C ALA A 254 13.34 13.27 -4.08
N GLU A 255 14.57 13.81 -4.07
CA GLU A 255 15.07 14.72 -3.04
C GLU A 255 14.27 16.02 -2.98
N ALA A 256 13.96 16.63 -4.13
CA ALA A 256 13.15 17.86 -4.17
C ALA A 256 11.77 17.66 -3.50
N LEU A 257 11.09 16.55 -3.81
CA LEU A 257 9.81 16.20 -3.20
C LEU A 257 9.96 15.87 -1.71
N ALA A 258 11.03 15.19 -1.33
CA ALA A 258 11.32 14.85 0.06
C ALA A 258 11.54 16.10 0.92
N ARG A 259 12.28 17.12 0.40
CA ARG A 259 12.49 18.41 1.10
C ARG A 259 11.18 19.15 1.36
N ILE A 260 10.25 19.16 0.40
CA ILE A 260 8.91 19.76 0.57
C ILE A 260 8.14 19.03 1.68
N ASN A 261 8.13 17.69 1.66
CA ASN A 261 7.45 16.92 2.69
C ASN A 261 8.12 17.03 4.07
N LEU A 262 9.45 17.11 4.12
CA LEU A 262 10.19 17.36 5.35
C LEU A 262 9.73 18.68 6.01
N ALA A 263 9.64 19.77 5.24
CA ALA A 263 9.15 21.05 5.71
C ALA A 263 7.68 20.98 6.17
N ALA A 264 6.81 20.30 5.40
CA ALA A 264 5.39 20.17 5.72
C ALA A 264 5.11 19.31 6.97
N LEU A 265 5.99 18.37 7.30
CA LEU A 265 5.84 17.42 8.41
C LEU A 265 6.75 17.74 9.62
N ALA A 266 7.53 18.82 9.56
CA ALA A 266 8.49 19.19 10.61
C ALA A 266 7.81 19.54 11.94
N GLU A 267 6.55 19.99 11.91
CA GLU A 267 5.83 20.43 13.10
C GLU A 267 5.41 19.29 14.03
N ALA A 268 5.13 19.65 15.26
CA ALA A 268 4.96 18.80 16.41
C ALA A 268 3.93 17.68 16.25
N SER A 269 4.37 16.53 15.75
CA SER A 269 3.68 15.26 15.90
C SER A 269 4.62 14.22 16.50
N ASP A 270 4.06 13.33 17.32
CA ASP A 270 4.82 12.23 17.89
C ASP A 270 5.14 11.18 16.80
N TYR A 271 4.20 11.00 15.86
CA TYR A 271 4.33 10.06 14.74
C TYR A 271 3.87 10.67 13.42
N VAL A 272 4.40 10.16 12.32
CA VAL A 272 3.89 10.36 10.96
C VAL A 272 3.31 9.03 10.49
N VAL A 273 1.99 8.97 10.33
CA VAL A 273 1.31 7.75 9.89
C VAL A 273 1.14 7.71 8.38
N VAL A 274 1.44 6.55 7.81
CA VAL A 274 1.31 6.26 6.37
C VAL A 274 0.44 5.02 6.19
N ASN A 275 -0.46 5.04 5.21
CA ASN A 275 -1.27 3.90 4.81
C ASN A 275 -0.98 3.45 3.36
N SER A 276 0.27 3.62 2.95
CA SER A 276 0.79 3.23 1.65
C SER A 276 2.21 2.70 1.83
N ALA A 277 2.38 1.41 1.68
CA ALA A 277 3.66 0.72 1.93
C ALA A 277 4.85 1.33 1.16
N GLY A 278 4.66 1.68 -0.13
CA GLY A 278 5.71 2.30 -0.93
C GLY A 278 6.09 3.69 -0.45
N CYS A 279 5.10 4.50 -0.05
CA CYS A 279 5.37 5.82 0.54
C CYS A 279 6.07 5.69 1.89
N GLY A 280 5.61 4.76 2.75
CA GLY A 280 6.20 4.52 4.07
C GLY A 280 7.67 4.08 3.97
N ALA A 281 7.98 3.21 3.02
CA ALA A 281 9.35 2.76 2.78
C ALA A 281 10.29 3.93 2.45
N LEU A 282 9.88 4.82 1.53
CA LEU A 282 10.71 5.96 1.19
C LEU A 282 10.79 7.01 2.30
N LEU A 283 9.67 7.33 2.99
CA LEU A 283 9.72 8.28 4.12
C LEU A 283 10.65 7.79 5.24
N LYS A 284 10.65 6.48 5.54
CA LYS A 284 11.61 5.87 6.49
C LYS A 284 13.06 5.96 5.97
N GLY A 285 13.26 6.12 4.66
CA GLY A 285 14.56 6.32 4.00
C GLY A 285 14.99 7.78 3.81
N TYR A 286 14.18 8.77 4.19
CA TYR A 286 14.49 10.20 3.95
C TYR A 286 15.80 10.65 4.58
N GLY A 287 16.17 10.10 5.74
CA GLY A 287 17.47 10.41 6.38
C GLY A 287 18.65 10.08 5.46
N HIS A 288 18.59 8.94 4.78
CA HIS A 288 19.59 8.53 3.80
C HIS A 288 19.49 9.32 2.48
N LEU A 289 18.25 9.54 1.99
CA LEU A 289 18.02 10.26 0.74
C LEU A 289 18.54 11.71 0.79
N LEU A 290 18.29 12.41 1.89
CA LEU A 290 18.63 13.83 2.07
C LEU A 290 19.93 14.05 2.82
N GLU A 291 20.56 13.02 3.35
CA GLU A 291 21.79 13.07 4.14
C GLU A 291 21.72 14.14 5.26
N SER A 292 20.57 14.21 5.93
CA SER A 292 20.22 15.27 6.90
C SER A 292 19.71 14.68 8.20
N GLU A 293 20.22 15.20 9.33
CA GLU A 293 19.78 14.82 10.67
C GLU A 293 18.27 15.07 10.86
N ALA A 294 17.75 16.20 10.39
CA ALA A 294 16.33 16.54 10.45
C ALA A 294 15.47 15.54 9.69
N ALA A 295 15.94 15.09 8.52
CA ALA A 295 15.26 14.06 7.75
C ALA A 295 15.33 12.68 8.44
N GLY A 296 16.44 12.36 9.09
CA GLY A 296 16.59 11.18 9.95
C GLY A 296 15.63 11.19 11.14
N ALA A 297 15.50 12.32 11.80
CA ALA A 297 14.56 12.50 12.91
C ALA A 297 13.09 12.35 12.45
N LEU A 298 12.73 12.88 11.28
CA LEU A 298 11.40 12.66 10.69
C LEU A 298 11.19 11.19 10.36
N ALA A 299 12.15 10.54 9.69
CA ALA A 299 12.08 9.14 9.30
C ALA A 299 11.85 8.20 10.51
N ALA A 300 12.47 8.51 11.66
CA ALA A 300 12.29 7.77 12.91
C ALA A 300 10.87 7.84 13.48
N LYS A 301 10.08 8.85 13.13
CA LYS A 301 8.66 9.00 13.52
C LYS A 301 7.69 8.30 12.59
N VAL A 302 8.14 7.87 11.40
CA VAL A 302 7.25 7.26 10.39
C VAL A 302 6.79 5.88 10.83
N ARG A 303 5.49 5.65 10.77
CA ARG A 303 4.85 4.36 11.06
C ARG A 303 3.81 4.00 10.00
N ASP A 304 3.71 2.74 9.64
CA ASP A 304 2.51 2.25 8.96
C ASP A 304 1.32 2.34 9.90
N VAL A 305 0.13 2.58 9.37
CA VAL A 305 -1.09 2.66 10.20
C VAL A 305 -1.31 1.41 11.05
N THR A 306 -0.91 0.25 10.53
CA THR A 306 -1.05 -1.02 11.26
C THR A 306 -0.06 -1.14 12.41
N GLU A 307 1.12 -0.52 12.34
CA GLU A 307 2.08 -0.46 13.46
C GLU A 307 1.46 0.25 14.66
N LEU A 308 0.91 1.47 14.45
CA LEU A 308 0.29 2.25 15.53
C LEU A 308 -0.95 1.58 16.12
N LEU A 309 -1.78 0.97 15.25
CA LEU A 309 -2.98 0.26 15.71
C LEU A 309 -2.61 -1.01 16.50
N ALA A 310 -1.63 -1.78 16.04
CA ALA A 310 -1.18 -2.99 16.73
C ALA A 310 -0.48 -2.69 18.06
N GLU A 311 0.31 -1.61 18.13
CA GLU A 311 1.01 -1.18 19.34
C GLU A 311 0.05 -0.88 20.50
N ARG A 312 -1.06 -0.20 20.20
CA ARG A 312 -2.10 0.08 21.23
C ARG A 312 -3.05 -1.09 21.48
N GLY A 313 -3.13 -2.05 20.57
CA GLY A 313 -4.17 -3.06 20.51
C GLY A 313 -5.51 -2.46 20.04
N PRO A 314 -6.03 -2.89 18.89
CA PRO A 314 -7.30 -2.37 18.36
C PRO A 314 -8.45 -2.59 19.36
N ARG A 315 -9.35 -1.61 19.47
CA ARG A 315 -10.57 -1.78 20.27
C ARG A 315 -11.43 -2.91 19.72
N PRO A 316 -12.18 -3.63 20.56
CA PRO A 316 -13.13 -4.63 20.08
C PRO A 316 -14.19 -4.00 19.15
N GLY A 317 -14.31 -4.53 17.94
CA GLY A 317 -15.32 -4.14 16.95
C GLY A 317 -16.45 -5.18 16.85
N GLY A 318 -17.31 -5.02 15.84
CA GLY A 318 -18.32 -6.02 15.49
C GLY A 318 -17.76 -7.14 14.62
N ALA A 319 -18.41 -8.30 14.66
CA ALA A 319 -17.98 -9.48 13.91
C ALA A 319 -18.11 -9.30 12.39
N LEU A 320 -17.08 -9.70 11.66
CA LEU A 320 -17.08 -9.81 10.20
C LEU A 320 -16.81 -11.27 9.82
N SER A 321 -17.85 -12.02 9.48
CA SER A 321 -17.72 -13.42 9.04
C SER A 321 -17.22 -13.47 7.60
N LEU A 322 -15.94 -13.16 7.37
CA LEU A 322 -15.29 -13.12 6.08
C LEU A 322 -14.06 -14.01 6.05
N ASP A 323 -13.82 -14.62 4.89
CA ASP A 323 -12.56 -15.31 4.57
C ASP A 323 -11.64 -14.34 3.83
N VAL A 324 -10.53 -13.99 4.46
CA VAL A 324 -9.62 -12.93 4.02
C VAL A 324 -8.25 -13.53 3.73
N ALA A 325 -7.78 -13.42 2.49
CA ALA A 325 -6.37 -13.62 2.17
C ALA A 325 -5.61 -12.31 2.45
N TYR A 326 -4.63 -12.37 3.34
CA TYR A 326 -3.72 -11.24 3.52
C TYR A 326 -2.59 -11.34 2.50
N ASP A 327 -2.44 -10.29 1.70
CA ASP A 327 -1.39 -10.14 0.70
C ASP A 327 -0.43 -9.04 1.16
N ALA A 328 0.75 -9.45 1.62
CA ALA A 328 1.72 -8.53 2.19
C ALA A 328 2.33 -7.62 1.10
N PRO A 329 2.17 -6.29 1.17
CA PRO A 329 2.87 -5.42 0.24
C PRO A 329 4.39 -5.57 0.41
N CYS A 330 5.11 -5.82 -0.68
CA CYS A 330 6.55 -6.06 -0.64
C CYS A 330 7.33 -4.94 0.09
N HIS A 331 6.96 -3.68 -0.12
CA HIS A 331 7.59 -2.55 0.56
C HIS A 331 7.25 -2.46 2.06
N LEU A 332 6.12 -3.01 2.51
CA LEU A 332 5.83 -3.11 3.94
C LEU A 332 6.64 -4.26 4.55
N GLN A 333 6.59 -5.42 3.90
CA GLN A 333 7.21 -6.63 4.39
C GLN A 333 8.74 -6.59 4.32
N HIS A 334 9.31 -6.27 3.16
CA HIS A 334 10.75 -6.39 2.93
C HIS A 334 11.50 -5.09 3.21
N ALA A 335 11.02 -3.94 2.71
CA ALA A 335 11.72 -2.67 2.92
C ALA A 335 11.53 -2.11 4.34
N GLN A 336 10.31 -2.15 4.87
CA GLN A 336 10.02 -1.64 6.21
C GLN A 336 10.14 -2.70 7.31
N LYS A 337 10.23 -4.00 6.98
CA LYS A 337 10.29 -5.15 7.89
C LYS A 337 9.08 -5.23 8.84
N VAL A 338 7.91 -4.80 8.37
CA VAL A 338 6.64 -4.83 9.12
C VAL A 338 5.84 -6.04 8.70
N HIS A 339 5.81 -7.08 9.53
CA HIS A 339 5.17 -8.37 9.26
C HIS A 339 3.97 -8.63 10.17
N ALA A 340 4.17 -8.48 11.48
CA ALA A 340 3.20 -8.88 12.49
C ALA A 340 2.03 -7.88 12.64
N ALA A 341 2.30 -6.59 12.50
CA ALA A 341 1.33 -5.54 12.78
C ALA A 341 0.04 -5.63 11.94
N PRO A 342 0.10 -5.81 10.59
CA PRO A 342 -1.12 -5.97 9.80
C PRO A 342 -1.94 -7.18 10.21
N LEU A 343 -1.28 -8.30 10.52
CA LEU A 343 -1.95 -9.53 10.97
C LEU A 343 -2.59 -9.36 12.34
N ALA A 344 -1.91 -8.68 13.27
CA ALA A 344 -2.47 -8.37 14.59
C ALA A 344 -3.73 -7.48 14.49
N VAL A 345 -3.71 -6.47 13.60
CA VAL A 345 -4.88 -5.61 13.36
C VAL A 345 -6.05 -6.41 12.78
N LEU A 346 -5.80 -7.30 11.82
CA LEU A 346 -6.83 -8.14 11.23
C LEU A 346 -7.36 -9.18 12.22
N ALA A 347 -6.48 -9.80 13.02
CA ALA A 347 -6.85 -10.80 14.02
C ALA A 347 -7.71 -10.22 15.16
N ALA A 348 -7.63 -8.92 15.42
CA ALA A 348 -8.48 -8.23 16.38
C ALA A 348 -9.94 -8.08 15.92
N ILE A 349 -10.25 -8.38 14.65
CA ILE A 349 -11.61 -8.31 14.11
C ILE A 349 -12.35 -9.63 14.41
N PRO A 350 -13.44 -9.62 15.20
CA PRO A 350 -14.14 -10.84 15.56
C PRO A 350 -14.70 -11.59 14.33
N ALA A 351 -14.61 -12.91 14.34
CA ALA A 351 -15.08 -13.83 13.29
C ALA A 351 -14.40 -13.68 11.92
N LEU A 352 -13.33 -12.89 11.80
CA LEU A 352 -12.51 -12.81 10.59
C LEU A 352 -11.62 -14.06 10.48
N ARG A 353 -11.64 -14.73 9.34
CA ARG A 353 -10.71 -15.83 9.05
C ARG A 353 -9.61 -15.31 8.14
N ILE A 354 -8.36 -15.32 8.65
CA ILE A 354 -7.20 -14.82 7.91
C ILE A 354 -6.44 -16.02 7.36
N ARG A 355 -6.07 -15.92 6.08
CA ARG A 355 -5.20 -16.89 5.40
C ARG A 355 -4.02 -16.20 4.75
N ILE A 356 -2.87 -16.87 4.80
CA ILE A 356 -1.65 -16.50 4.08
C ILE A 356 -1.50 -17.51 2.96
N LEU A 357 -1.62 -17.06 1.72
CA LEU A 357 -1.49 -17.90 0.53
C LEU A 357 -0.03 -17.96 0.06
N THR A 358 0.30 -18.96 -0.74
CA THR A 358 1.68 -19.28 -1.15
C THR A 358 2.41 -18.11 -1.82
N SER A 359 1.68 -17.23 -2.54
CA SER A 359 2.28 -16.07 -3.23
C SER A 359 2.10 -14.75 -2.48
N SER A 360 1.62 -14.78 -1.21
CA SER A 360 1.31 -13.57 -0.44
C SER A 360 2.52 -12.66 -0.20
N ASP A 361 3.72 -13.22 -0.14
CA ASP A 361 5.01 -12.54 0.03
C ASP A 361 5.63 -12.04 -1.27
N LYS A 362 5.09 -12.44 -2.45
CA LYS A 362 5.60 -12.03 -3.75
C LYS A 362 5.09 -10.65 -4.15
N CYS A 363 5.84 -9.95 -4.98
CA CYS A 363 5.39 -8.67 -5.55
C CYS A 363 4.15 -8.86 -6.43
N CYS A 364 3.25 -7.87 -6.41
CA CYS A 364 2.06 -7.85 -7.27
C CYS A 364 2.33 -7.38 -8.72
N GLY A 365 3.57 -7.01 -9.05
CA GLY A 365 3.94 -6.48 -10.36
C GLY A 365 3.65 -5.00 -10.59
N SER A 366 3.07 -4.27 -9.63
CA SER A 366 2.73 -2.84 -9.79
C SER A 366 3.96 -1.94 -9.84
N ALA A 367 4.85 -2.04 -8.85
CA ALA A 367 6.16 -1.35 -8.73
C ALA A 367 6.19 0.09 -9.29
N GLY A 368 5.38 0.97 -8.76
CA GLY A 368 5.34 2.37 -9.17
C GLY A 368 4.80 2.56 -10.60
N ILE A 369 5.64 3.05 -11.51
CA ILE A 369 5.29 3.24 -12.93
C ILE A 369 5.54 1.98 -13.78
N TYR A 370 6.08 0.93 -13.17
CA TYR A 370 6.52 -0.29 -13.86
C TYR A 370 5.41 -0.96 -14.68
N SER A 371 4.22 -1.10 -14.12
CA SER A 371 3.06 -1.69 -14.81
C SER A 371 2.63 -0.91 -16.07
N VAL A 372 2.98 0.37 -16.15
CA VAL A 372 2.71 1.24 -17.30
C VAL A 372 3.82 1.10 -18.36
N VAL A 373 5.07 1.03 -17.91
CA VAL A 373 6.26 1.00 -18.77
C VAL A 373 6.56 -0.42 -19.28
N ARG A 374 6.38 -1.43 -18.41
CA ARG A 374 6.65 -2.86 -18.69
C ARG A 374 5.43 -3.74 -18.44
N PRO A 375 4.32 -3.51 -19.15
CA PRO A 375 3.04 -4.15 -18.84
C PRO A 375 3.04 -5.68 -19.01
N ALA A 376 3.86 -6.22 -19.90
CA ALA A 376 3.94 -7.66 -20.11
C ALA A 376 4.54 -8.38 -18.90
N MET A 377 5.69 -7.89 -18.39
CA MET A 377 6.32 -8.45 -17.21
C MET A 377 5.48 -8.22 -15.95
N ALA A 378 4.90 -7.02 -15.80
CA ALA A 378 3.99 -6.71 -14.70
C ALA A 378 2.80 -7.68 -14.66
N ARG A 379 2.31 -8.08 -15.82
CA ARG A 379 1.21 -9.05 -15.95
C ARG A 379 1.68 -10.46 -15.62
N ALA A 380 2.79 -10.93 -16.15
CA ALA A 380 3.33 -12.26 -15.87
C ALA A 380 3.55 -12.47 -14.36
N VAL A 381 4.10 -11.46 -13.68
CA VAL A 381 4.27 -11.48 -12.21
C VAL A 381 2.93 -11.48 -11.48
N LEU A 382 1.94 -10.70 -11.96
CA LEU A 382 0.61 -10.65 -11.36
C LEU A 382 -0.11 -12.00 -11.50
N ASP A 383 0.01 -12.64 -12.65
CA ASP A 383 -0.71 -13.87 -12.96
C ASP A 383 -0.34 -14.98 -11.97
N LEU A 384 0.94 -15.11 -11.55
CA LEU A 384 1.36 -16.01 -10.47
C LEU A 384 0.60 -15.78 -9.16
N LYS A 385 0.27 -14.53 -8.86
CA LYS A 385 -0.49 -14.16 -7.66
C LYS A 385 -1.99 -14.43 -7.83
N ILE A 386 -2.55 -14.15 -9.00
CA ILE A 386 -3.96 -14.40 -9.30
C ILE A 386 -4.26 -15.91 -9.31
N GLU A 387 -3.36 -16.72 -9.82
CA GLU A 387 -3.44 -18.18 -9.77
C GLU A 387 -3.55 -18.68 -8.33
N SER A 388 -2.72 -18.18 -7.41
CA SER A 388 -2.77 -18.60 -6.01
C SER A 388 -4.10 -18.23 -5.31
N PHE A 389 -4.78 -17.17 -5.76
CA PHE A 389 -6.11 -16.83 -5.26
C PHE A 389 -7.19 -17.74 -5.87
N ALA A 390 -7.07 -18.10 -7.14
CA ALA A 390 -8.03 -18.95 -7.85
C ALA A 390 -7.97 -20.41 -7.38
N GLU A 391 -6.77 -20.90 -7.07
CA GLU A 391 -6.53 -22.28 -6.62
C GLU A 391 -6.80 -22.47 -5.12
N ALA A 392 -6.98 -21.39 -4.36
CA ALA A 392 -7.27 -21.50 -2.93
C ALA A 392 -8.64 -22.15 -2.68
N ASP A 393 -8.70 -23.11 -1.77
CA ASP A 393 -9.93 -23.78 -1.34
C ASP A 393 -10.25 -23.47 0.14
N PRO A 394 -11.38 -22.80 0.40
CA PRO A 394 -12.23 -22.07 -0.55
C PRO A 394 -11.54 -20.84 -1.13
N VAL A 395 -12.01 -20.34 -2.30
CA VAL A 395 -11.57 -19.06 -2.85
C VAL A 395 -11.86 -17.94 -1.85
N PRO A 396 -10.89 -17.03 -1.53
CA PRO A 396 -11.11 -15.99 -0.53
C PRO A 396 -12.19 -14.99 -0.98
N GLN A 397 -12.98 -14.50 -0.04
CA GLN A 397 -13.98 -13.47 -0.30
C GLN A 397 -13.32 -12.07 -0.43
N VAL A 398 -12.19 -11.90 0.26
CA VAL A 398 -11.48 -10.63 0.35
C VAL A 398 -9.98 -10.87 0.25
N VAL A 399 -9.29 -10.00 -0.49
CA VAL A 399 -7.84 -9.83 -0.41
C VAL A 399 -7.55 -8.52 0.29
N ALA A 400 -6.79 -8.56 1.38
CA ALA A 400 -6.38 -7.38 2.14
C ALA A 400 -4.91 -7.05 1.86
N THR A 401 -4.63 -5.82 1.36
CA THR A 401 -3.26 -5.36 1.07
C THR A 401 -3.12 -3.85 1.30
N GLY A 402 -2.01 -3.41 1.91
CA GLY A 402 -1.80 -2.04 2.41
C GLY A 402 -1.00 -1.14 1.44
N ASN A 403 -1.25 -1.20 0.13
CA ASN A 403 -0.57 -0.34 -0.83
C ASN A 403 -1.45 -0.02 -2.04
N PRO A 404 -1.59 1.26 -2.47
CA PRO A 404 -2.48 1.64 -3.57
C PRO A 404 -2.13 0.96 -4.91
N GLY A 405 -0.84 0.79 -5.20
CA GLY A 405 -0.40 0.06 -6.39
C GLY A 405 -0.87 -1.39 -6.37
N CYS A 406 -0.74 -2.09 -5.25
CA CYS A 406 -1.21 -3.46 -5.09
C CYS A 406 -2.75 -3.54 -5.15
N LEU A 407 -3.46 -2.62 -4.47
CA LEU A 407 -4.93 -2.56 -4.54
C LEU A 407 -5.44 -2.45 -5.98
N MET A 408 -4.83 -1.58 -6.79
CA MET A 408 -5.19 -1.38 -8.20
C MET A 408 -4.80 -2.58 -9.06
N GLN A 409 -3.57 -3.05 -8.94
CA GLN A 409 -3.00 -4.11 -9.78
C GLN A 409 -3.71 -5.45 -9.54
N ILE A 410 -3.83 -5.88 -8.28
CA ILE A 410 -4.51 -7.10 -7.89
C ILE A 410 -6.00 -7.01 -8.23
N GLY A 411 -6.64 -5.87 -7.96
CA GLY A 411 -8.05 -5.67 -8.28
C GLY A 411 -8.35 -5.72 -9.78
N ALA A 412 -7.43 -5.23 -10.64
CA ALA A 412 -7.55 -5.38 -12.08
C ALA A 412 -7.35 -6.84 -12.54
N GLY A 413 -6.37 -7.54 -11.96
CA GLY A 413 -6.11 -8.96 -12.25
C GLY A 413 -7.27 -9.86 -11.88
N ILE A 414 -7.82 -9.69 -10.68
CA ILE A 414 -9.01 -10.40 -10.18
C ILE A 414 -10.20 -10.22 -11.14
N ARG A 415 -10.45 -8.98 -11.59
CA ARG A 415 -11.51 -8.71 -12.58
C ARG A 415 -11.25 -9.34 -13.91
N ALA A 416 -10.01 -9.28 -14.41
CA ALA A 416 -9.64 -9.89 -15.68
C ALA A 416 -9.76 -11.42 -15.67
N ALA A 417 -9.52 -12.04 -14.51
CA ALA A 417 -9.71 -13.48 -14.28
C ALA A 417 -11.18 -13.88 -13.97
N GLY A 418 -12.12 -12.93 -13.93
CA GLY A 418 -13.52 -13.19 -13.62
C GLY A 418 -13.80 -13.62 -12.19
N LEU A 419 -12.83 -13.45 -11.26
CA LEU A 419 -12.97 -13.81 -9.86
C LEU A 419 -13.84 -12.79 -9.10
N ARG A 420 -14.60 -13.27 -8.13
CA ARG A 420 -15.49 -12.44 -7.29
C ARG A 420 -14.85 -12.17 -5.92
N ILE A 421 -13.69 -11.55 -5.92
CA ILE A 421 -12.92 -11.24 -4.72
C ILE A 421 -12.88 -9.72 -4.55
N ARG A 422 -13.18 -9.24 -3.34
CA ARG A 422 -13.06 -7.82 -2.95
C ARG A 422 -11.62 -7.54 -2.55
N VAL A 423 -11.01 -6.47 -3.07
CA VAL A 423 -9.67 -6.03 -2.65
C VAL A 423 -9.79 -4.78 -1.81
N VAL A 424 -9.20 -4.78 -0.61
CA VAL A 424 -9.33 -3.70 0.37
C VAL A 424 -8.03 -3.44 1.13
N HIS A 425 -7.92 -2.27 1.73
CA HIS A 425 -6.86 -1.98 2.69
C HIS A 425 -7.21 -2.59 4.07
N PRO A 426 -6.25 -3.16 4.84
CA PRO A 426 -6.53 -3.73 6.17
C PRO A 426 -7.31 -2.80 7.10
N VAL A 427 -6.99 -1.49 7.09
CA VAL A 427 -7.69 -0.50 7.91
C VAL A 427 -9.17 -0.32 7.55
N GLU A 428 -9.57 -0.64 6.30
CA GLU A 428 -10.99 -0.59 5.92
C GLU A 428 -11.79 -1.71 6.56
N LEU A 429 -11.21 -2.89 6.75
CA LEU A 429 -11.84 -3.99 7.46
C LEU A 429 -12.02 -3.66 8.95
N LEU A 430 -11.01 -3.04 9.56
CA LEU A 430 -11.14 -2.58 10.95
C LEU A 430 -12.20 -1.48 11.07
N ASP A 431 -12.24 -0.50 10.15
CA ASP A 431 -13.26 0.55 10.10
C ASP A 431 -14.68 -0.05 9.89
N GLU A 432 -14.82 -1.08 9.06
CA GLU A 432 -16.06 -1.82 8.85
C GLU A 432 -16.49 -2.53 10.14
N SER A 433 -15.58 -3.23 10.80
CA SER A 433 -15.81 -3.87 12.11
C SER A 433 -16.24 -2.86 13.19
N TYR A 434 -15.57 -1.71 13.26
CA TYR A 434 -15.93 -0.65 14.22
C TYR A 434 -17.31 -0.06 13.96
N ARG A 435 -17.74 0.06 12.70
CA ARG A 435 -19.11 0.49 12.37
C ARG A 435 -20.15 -0.54 12.79
N VAL A 436 -19.88 -1.82 12.52
CA VAL A 436 -20.77 -2.92 12.92
C VAL A 436 -20.88 -3.01 14.44
N GLY A 437 -19.77 -2.83 15.16
CA GLY A 437 -19.69 -2.85 16.62
C GLY A 437 -20.12 -1.57 17.32
N GLY A 438 -20.51 -0.51 16.56
CA GLY A 438 -20.95 0.76 17.17
C GLY A 438 -19.83 1.55 17.88
N VAL A 439 -18.55 1.26 17.60
CA VAL A 439 -17.39 1.87 18.29
C VAL A 439 -17.34 3.40 18.15
N TYR A 440 -17.90 3.94 17.06
CA TYR A 440 -17.92 5.37 16.79
C TYR A 440 -19.03 6.15 17.50
N GLY A 441 -19.81 5.53 18.41
CA GLY A 441 -20.96 6.14 19.10
C GLY A 441 -22.14 6.37 18.16
N GLY A 442 -23.35 6.10 18.62
CA GLY A 442 -24.58 6.18 17.83
C GLY A 442 -25.00 7.61 17.46
N LYS A 443 -24.36 8.23 16.49
CA LYS A 443 -24.86 9.39 15.69
C LYS A 443 -24.24 9.43 14.28
N ALA A 444 -23.85 8.32 13.70
CA ALA A 444 -23.42 8.25 12.30
C ALA A 444 -24.57 7.78 11.40
N GLY A 445 -25.55 8.65 11.15
CA GLY A 445 -26.61 8.23 10.24
C GLY A 445 -27.76 9.22 10.04
N ARG A 446 -27.51 10.51 9.88
CA ARG A 446 -28.48 11.41 9.19
C ARG A 446 -27.82 12.73 8.82
N ARG A 447 -27.00 12.77 7.81
CA ARG A 447 -26.89 14.00 7.01
C ARG A 447 -28.17 14.07 6.17
N LYS A 448 -29.19 14.74 6.70
CA LYS A 448 -30.29 15.25 5.91
C LYS A 448 -29.71 16.19 4.87
N GLY A 449 -30.02 15.95 3.59
CA GLY A 449 -29.75 16.88 2.51
C GLY A 449 -30.36 18.23 2.87
N GLY A 450 -29.50 19.23 3.07
CA GLY A 450 -29.93 20.61 3.18
C GLY A 450 -30.57 21.01 1.86
N LYS A 451 -31.89 21.13 1.84
CA LYS A 451 -32.62 21.82 0.79
C LYS A 451 -32.12 23.27 0.76
N ALA A 452 -31.61 23.68 -0.41
CA ALA A 452 -31.37 25.09 -0.72
C ALA A 452 -32.67 25.85 -0.49
N GLY A 453 -32.70 26.74 0.48
CA GLY A 453 -33.80 27.63 0.74
C GLY A 453 -33.95 28.59 -0.42
N ARG A 454 -35.06 28.45 -1.13
CA ARG A 454 -35.58 29.44 -2.04
C ARG A 454 -35.85 30.71 -1.22
N ARG A 455 -35.14 31.80 -1.48
CA ARG A 455 -35.52 33.12 -1.00
C ARG A 455 -36.69 33.60 -1.86
N GLU A 456 -37.88 33.61 -1.29
CA GLU A 456 -39.03 34.32 -1.77
C GLU A 456 -38.84 35.83 -1.50
N GLY A 457 -39.22 36.61 -2.48
CA GLY A 457 -39.14 38.05 -2.45
C GLY A 457 -40.12 38.69 -1.47
N GLY A 458 -39.72 39.77 -0.89
CA GLY A 458 -40.51 40.69 -0.07
C GLY A 458 -40.40 42.11 -0.62
N GLN A 459 -41.48 42.53 -1.10
CA GLN A 459 -42.05 43.82 -1.47
C GLN A 459 -41.30 45.09 -1.07
N GLY A 460 -41.35 46.01 -2.01
CA GLY A 460 -40.88 47.37 -1.93
C GLY A 460 -41.67 48.29 -0.96
N VAL A 461 -41.02 49.35 -0.60
CA VAL A 461 -41.66 50.64 -0.22
C VAL A 461 -40.85 51.73 -0.87
N GLY A 462 -41.52 52.55 -1.66
CA GLY A 462 -40.96 53.76 -2.23
C GLY A 462 -40.92 54.89 -1.20
N CYS A 463 -40.15 55.87 -1.46
CA CYS A 463 -40.43 57.30 -1.19
C CYS A 463 -39.40 58.18 -1.88
N GLU A 464 -39.87 59.01 -2.76
CA GLU A 464 -39.71 60.47 -2.91
C GLU A 464 -38.40 61.10 -2.36
N ARG A 465 -37.59 61.63 -3.18
CA ARG A 465 -37.34 62.98 -3.70
C ARG A 465 -36.12 63.03 -4.56
#